data_9d8c8d0e9592fa364622c052a58e7218
#
_entry.id   9d8c8d0e9592fa364622c052a58e7218
#
_cell.length_a   1.000
_cell.length_b   1.000
_cell.length_c   1.000
_cell.angle_alpha   90.00
_cell.angle_beta   90.00
_cell.angle_gamma   90.00
#
_symmetry.space_group_name_H-M   'P 1'
#
loop_
_entity.id
_entity.type
_entity.pdbx_description
1 polymer ?
#
loop_
_entity_poly.entity_id
_entity_poly.type
_entity_poly.pdbx_seq_one_letter_code
_entity_poly.pdbx_strand_id
1 'polypeptide(L)'
;MKRVLIISYYWPPTGGSGVQRWVKFAKYLPSEGWQPVIYTPENPEQLAVDHSLEAEVPAEAEIIKTHITEPYELYKKFLRKSGHSKEAVEVNPVNAQNKTFAQKAAMWVRGNLFRPDPRCLWIRPSVKFLKKYLEEHPVDLIVSTGPPQSMHLIGRKLAKETGLPWIFCAVPCCAPCFLGCPGRR
;
A
#
# COMPACT_ATOMS: atom_id res chain seq x y z
N MET A 1 14.47 19.31 13.40
CA MET A 1 13.52 19.10 12.30
C MET A 1 12.58 17.99 12.74
N LYS A 2 11.27 18.19 12.64
CA LYS A 2 10.30 17.13 12.95
C LYS A 2 10.33 16.05 11.88
N ARG A 3 10.02 14.81 12.24
CA ARG A 3 10.03 13.67 11.30
C ARG A 3 8.63 13.12 11.12
N VAL A 4 8.24 12.82 9.88
CA VAL A 4 6.93 12.23 9.55
C VAL A 4 7.10 10.92 8.80
N LEU A 5 6.55 9.84 9.36
CA LEU A 5 6.50 8.54 8.71
C LEU A 5 5.28 8.48 7.78
N ILE A 6 5.53 8.31 6.49
CA ILE A 6 4.50 8.18 5.46
C ILE A 6 4.46 6.74 4.97
N ILE A 7 3.39 6.03 5.27
CA ILE A 7 3.17 4.63 4.88
C ILE A 7 2.40 4.63 3.55
N SER A 8 3.09 4.28 2.47
CA SER A 8 2.53 4.24 1.11
C SER A 8 2.89 2.93 0.41
N TYR A 9 1.93 2.33 -0.30
CA TYR A 9 2.21 1.15 -1.11
C TYR A 9 2.85 1.53 -2.45
N TYR A 10 2.37 2.60 -3.07
CA TYR A 10 2.88 3.07 -4.35
C TYR A 10 3.85 4.23 -4.14
N TRP A 11 5.07 4.08 -4.67
CA TRP A 11 6.13 5.07 -4.67
C TRP A 11 6.90 5.00 -6.00
N PRO A 12 7.57 6.06 -6.47
CA PRO A 12 8.38 5.98 -7.68
C PRO A 12 9.32 4.77 -7.71
N PRO A 13 9.47 4.10 -8.88
CA PRO A 13 9.05 4.50 -10.23
C PRO A 13 7.60 4.20 -10.59
N THR A 14 6.75 3.74 -9.66
CA THR A 14 5.33 3.54 -9.94
C THR A 14 4.68 4.88 -10.27
N GLY A 15 3.96 4.96 -11.39
CA GLY A 15 3.20 6.13 -11.82
C GLY A 15 1.78 6.17 -11.24
N GLY A 16 1.14 7.33 -11.39
CA GLY A 16 -0.25 7.54 -11.02
C GLY A 16 -0.48 8.77 -10.14
N SER A 17 -1.70 9.30 -10.16
CA SER A 17 -2.07 10.55 -9.46
C SER A 17 -1.84 10.49 -7.94
N GLY A 18 -2.04 9.31 -7.33
CA GLY A 18 -1.77 9.08 -5.92
C GLY A 18 -0.29 9.20 -5.57
N VAL A 19 0.59 8.67 -6.44
CA VAL A 19 2.04 8.75 -6.27
C VAL A 19 2.52 10.18 -6.43
N GLN A 20 2.11 10.86 -7.51
CA GLN A 20 2.46 12.26 -7.77
C GLN A 20 2.14 13.15 -6.57
N ARG A 21 0.95 12.97 -5.97
CA ARG A 21 0.55 13.74 -4.80
C ARG A 21 1.52 13.55 -3.64
N TRP A 22 1.90 12.30 -3.32
CA TRP A 22 2.77 12.04 -2.18
C TRP A 22 4.22 12.41 -2.44
N VAL A 23 4.70 12.32 -3.68
CA VAL A 23 6.00 12.87 -4.08
C VAL A 23 6.02 14.38 -3.90
N LYS A 24 4.95 15.10 -4.32
CA LYS A 24 4.83 16.55 -4.09
C LYS A 24 4.78 16.91 -2.61
N PHE A 25 4.03 16.16 -1.79
CA PHE A 25 4.06 16.39 -0.35
C PHE A 25 5.47 16.18 0.22
N ALA A 26 6.14 15.08 -0.12
CA ALA A 26 7.50 14.81 0.34
C ALA A 26 8.48 15.93 -0.09
N LYS A 27 8.30 16.48 -1.30
CA LYS A 27 9.14 17.59 -1.82
C LYS A 27 9.01 18.88 -1.02
N TYR A 28 7.80 19.19 -0.55
CA TYR A 28 7.55 20.47 0.16
C TYR A 28 7.63 20.35 1.69
N LEU A 29 7.56 19.16 2.27
CA LEU A 29 7.67 18.96 3.71
C LEU A 29 8.96 19.52 4.33
N PRO A 30 10.16 19.42 3.70
CA PRO A 30 11.37 20.00 4.26
C PRO A 30 11.30 21.52 4.43
N SER A 31 10.66 22.26 3.52
CA SER A 31 10.48 23.73 3.65
C SER A 31 9.59 24.10 4.84
N GLU A 32 8.72 23.18 5.28
CA GLU A 32 7.85 23.33 6.44
C GLU A 32 8.50 22.78 7.74
N GLY A 33 9.77 22.44 7.71
CA GLY A 33 10.52 21.92 8.86
C GLY A 33 10.26 20.45 9.18
N TRP A 34 9.73 19.67 8.22
CA TRP A 34 9.46 18.24 8.37
C TRP A 34 10.38 17.40 7.48
N GLN A 35 11.01 16.39 8.05
CA GLN A 35 11.74 15.37 7.29
C GLN A 35 10.80 14.22 6.93
N PRO A 36 10.57 13.93 5.64
CA PRO A 36 9.77 12.81 5.22
C PRO A 36 10.55 11.49 5.34
N VAL A 37 9.94 10.50 5.98
CA VAL A 37 10.39 9.11 6.04
C VAL A 37 9.33 8.26 5.34
N ILE A 38 9.68 7.70 4.21
CA ILE A 38 8.74 6.96 3.34
C ILE A 38 8.90 5.47 3.58
N TYR A 39 7.83 4.80 4.00
CA TYR A 39 7.77 3.36 4.10
C TYR A 39 6.97 2.77 2.96
N THR A 40 7.60 1.93 2.14
CA THR A 40 7.02 1.38 0.90
C THR A 40 7.51 -0.06 0.68
N PRO A 41 6.77 -0.92 -0.07
CA PRO A 41 7.29 -2.23 -0.45
C PRO A 41 8.44 -2.12 -1.44
N GLU A 42 9.36 -3.08 -1.38
CA GLU A 42 10.47 -3.22 -2.32
C GLU A 42 9.99 -3.67 -3.71
N ASN A 43 8.97 -4.56 -3.73
CA ASN A 43 8.45 -5.21 -4.93
C ASN A 43 6.93 -4.98 -5.08
N PRO A 44 6.47 -3.72 -5.25
CA PRO A 44 5.05 -3.45 -5.42
C PRO A 44 4.54 -4.00 -6.77
N GLU A 45 3.26 -4.35 -6.82
CA GLU A 45 2.58 -4.61 -8.10
C GLU A 45 2.48 -3.27 -8.86
N GLN A 46 3.27 -3.13 -9.94
CA GLN A 46 3.30 -1.89 -10.73
C GLN A 46 2.17 -1.88 -11.75
N LEU A 47 1.31 -0.89 -11.68
CA LEU A 47 0.24 -0.64 -12.66
C LEU A 47 0.73 0.18 -13.86
N ALA A 48 1.64 1.09 -13.62
CA ALA A 48 2.30 1.94 -14.59
C ALA A 48 3.68 2.33 -14.06
N VAL A 49 4.63 2.60 -14.94
CA VAL A 49 5.98 3.06 -14.58
C VAL A 49 6.15 4.49 -15.09
N ASP A 50 6.61 5.38 -14.22
CA ASP A 50 6.91 6.77 -14.53
C ASP A 50 8.20 7.19 -13.83
N HIS A 51 9.30 7.09 -14.55
CA HIS A 51 10.63 7.45 -14.04
C HIS A 51 10.82 8.95 -13.84
N SER A 52 9.97 9.80 -14.43
CA SER A 52 10.07 11.24 -14.24
C SER A 52 9.84 11.66 -12.78
N LEU A 53 9.04 10.89 -12.05
CA LEU A 53 8.74 11.14 -10.63
C LEU A 53 9.94 10.88 -9.71
N GLU A 54 10.91 10.05 -10.13
CA GLU A 54 12.11 9.78 -9.33
C GLU A 54 12.96 11.04 -9.16
N ALA A 55 13.02 11.87 -10.19
CA ALA A 55 13.76 13.14 -10.16
C ALA A 55 13.12 14.18 -9.22
N GLU A 56 11.85 14.01 -8.87
CA GLU A 56 11.15 14.90 -7.97
C GLU A 56 11.23 14.51 -6.50
N VAL A 57 11.74 13.31 -6.19
CA VAL A 57 11.93 12.85 -4.81
C VAL A 57 13.05 13.67 -4.17
N PRO A 58 12.79 14.36 -3.02
CA PRO A 58 13.80 15.16 -2.37
C PRO A 58 14.92 14.28 -1.81
N ALA A 59 16.16 14.80 -1.86
CA ALA A 59 17.33 14.10 -1.34
C ALA A 59 17.26 13.87 0.18
N GLU A 60 16.51 14.71 0.88
CA GLU A 60 16.29 14.65 2.34
C GLU A 60 15.29 13.57 2.74
N ALA A 61 14.55 13.00 1.78
CA ALA A 61 13.59 11.93 2.06
C ALA A 61 14.30 10.62 2.36
N GLU A 62 14.06 10.08 3.54
CA GLU A 62 14.50 8.73 3.87
C GLU A 62 13.51 7.72 3.31
N ILE A 63 13.98 6.75 2.51
CA ILE A 63 13.12 5.74 1.89
C ILE A 63 13.44 4.38 2.45
N ILE A 64 12.47 3.79 3.14
CA ILE A 64 12.54 2.46 3.74
C ILE A 64 11.75 1.49 2.88
N LYS A 65 12.41 0.49 2.33
CA LYS A 65 11.80 -0.56 1.52
C LYS A 65 11.84 -1.89 2.25
N THR A 66 10.70 -2.59 2.25
CA THR A 66 10.64 -3.95 2.79
C THR A 66 9.94 -4.88 1.82
N HIS A 67 10.40 -6.14 1.81
CA HIS A 67 9.81 -7.15 0.95
C HIS A 67 8.35 -7.44 1.35
N ILE A 68 7.45 -7.48 0.35
CA ILE A 68 6.06 -7.89 0.54
C ILE A 68 5.82 -9.27 -0.09
N THR A 69 5.18 -10.16 0.67
CA THR A 69 4.70 -11.43 0.14
C THR A 69 3.24 -11.26 -0.28
N GLU A 70 3.01 -11.18 -1.58
CA GLU A 70 1.65 -11.08 -2.11
C GLU A 70 1.04 -12.48 -2.31
N PRO A 71 -0.23 -12.68 -1.87
CA PRO A 71 -0.93 -13.97 -2.06
C PRO A 71 -1.01 -14.40 -3.52
N TYR A 72 -1.07 -13.44 -4.43
CA TYR A 72 -1.12 -13.72 -5.88
C TYR A 72 0.17 -14.37 -6.40
N GLU A 73 1.33 -13.98 -5.88
CA GLU A 73 2.61 -14.61 -6.22
C GLU A 73 2.69 -16.05 -5.65
N LEU A 74 2.17 -16.28 -4.45
CA LEU A 74 2.04 -17.63 -3.89
C LEU A 74 1.11 -18.49 -4.73
N TYR A 75 -0.01 -17.95 -5.19
CA TYR A 75 -0.96 -18.63 -6.06
C TYR A 75 -0.34 -18.96 -7.43
N LYS A 76 0.38 -18.02 -8.06
CA LYS A 76 1.15 -18.25 -9.29
C LYS A 76 2.19 -19.38 -9.12
N LYS A 77 2.94 -19.37 -8.02
CA LYS A 77 3.92 -20.40 -7.71
C LYS A 77 3.27 -21.77 -7.55
N PHE A 78 2.12 -21.83 -6.89
CA PHE A 78 1.36 -23.06 -6.68
C PHE A 78 0.83 -23.62 -8.02
N LEU A 79 0.25 -22.78 -8.88
CA LEU A 79 -0.23 -23.18 -10.21
C LEU A 79 0.91 -23.66 -11.12
N ARG A 80 2.06 -22.99 -11.10
CA ARG A 80 3.24 -23.43 -11.85
C ARG A 80 3.73 -24.82 -11.41
N LYS A 81 3.69 -25.10 -10.11
CA LYS A 81 4.07 -26.42 -9.56
C LYS A 81 3.06 -27.51 -9.89
N SER A 82 1.80 -27.13 -10.15
CA SER A 82 0.69 -28.04 -10.50
C SER A 82 0.55 -28.29 -12.03
N GLY A 83 1.51 -27.85 -12.84
CA GLY A 83 1.54 -28.17 -14.29
C GLY A 83 0.50 -27.43 -15.16
N HIS A 84 -0.14 -26.39 -14.65
CA HIS A 84 -1.10 -25.60 -15.42
C HIS A 84 -0.37 -24.58 -16.33
N SER A 85 -0.80 -24.50 -17.59
CA SER A 85 -0.23 -23.62 -18.61
C SER A 85 -0.33 -22.13 -18.24
N LYS A 86 0.57 -21.30 -18.83
CA LYS A 86 0.65 -19.85 -18.58
C LYS A 86 -0.69 -19.10 -18.77
N GLU A 87 -1.56 -19.59 -19.67
CA GLU A 87 -2.88 -19.02 -19.97
C GLU A 87 -3.88 -19.10 -18.81
N ALA A 88 -3.73 -20.09 -17.91
CA ALA A 88 -4.56 -20.19 -16.71
C ALA A 88 -4.23 -19.15 -15.63
N VAL A 89 -3.10 -18.46 -15.77
CA VAL A 89 -2.57 -17.47 -14.81
C VAL A 89 -3.08 -16.05 -15.10
N GLU A 90 -3.41 -15.76 -16.37
CA GLU A 90 -4.02 -14.47 -16.77
C GLU A 90 -5.55 -14.52 -16.74
N VAL A 91 -6.12 -14.79 -15.59
CA VAL A 91 -7.57 -14.71 -15.44
C VAL A 91 -7.97 -13.23 -15.37
N ASN A 92 -8.31 -12.69 -16.53
CA ASN A 92 -9.05 -11.43 -16.63
C ASN A 92 -10.46 -11.70 -16.06
N PRO A 93 -10.83 -11.16 -14.89
CA PRO A 93 -12.07 -11.56 -14.19
C PRO A 93 -13.35 -11.17 -14.92
N VAL A 94 -13.25 -10.38 -16.00
CA VAL A 94 -14.41 -9.78 -16.68
C VAL A 94 -15.02 -10.70 -17.73
N ASN A 95 -14.28 -11.64 -18.36
CA ASN A 95 -14.73 -12.32 -19.57
C ASN A 95 -14.93 -13.86 -19.47
N ALA A 96 -14.94 -14.46 -18.29
CA ALA A 96 -15.10 -15.92 -18.21
C ALA A 96 -16.55 -16.34 -17.92
N GLN A 97 -17.32 -16.62 -18.97
CA GLN A 97 -18.68 -17.18 -18.85
C GLN A 97 -18.72 -18.64 -18.33
N ASN A 98 -17.61 -19.39 -18.43
CA ASN A 98 -17.49 -20.78 -17.93
C ASN A 98 -16.35 -20.89 -16.91
N LYS A 99 -16.62 -20.55 -15.66
CA LYS A 99 -15.63 -20.70 -14.58
C LYS A 99 -15.64 -22.13 -14.06
N THR A 100 -14.48 -22.81 -14.08
CA THR A 100 -14.28 -24.09 -13.42
C THR A 100 -14.46 -23.97 -11.91
N PHE A 101 -14.78 -25.08 -11.23
CA PHE A 101 -14.94 -25.12 -9.77
C PHE A 101 -13.71 -24.56 -9.03
N ALA A 102 -12.51 -24.90 -9.52
CA ALA A 102 -11.25 -24.38 -8.98
C ALA A 102 -11.14 -22.84 -9.08
N GLN A 103 -11.58 -22.26 -10.19
CA GLN A 103 -11.61 -20.80 -10.38
C GLN A 103 -12.64 -20.12 -9.46
N LYS A 104 -13.80 -20.75 -9.26
CA LYS A 104 -14.81 -20.25 -8.30
C LYS A 104 -14.29 -20.31 -6.86
N ALA A 105 -13.63 -21.40 -6.47
CA ALA A 105 -13.00 -21.54 -5.16
C ALA A 105 -11.87 -20.50 -4.95
N ALA A 106 -11.01 -20.29 -5.95
CA ALA A 106 -9.95 -19.29 -5.90
C ALA A 106 -10.50 -17.86 -5.74
N MET A 107 -11.59 -17.53 -6.44
CA MET A 107 -12.27 -16.25 -6.30
C MET A 107 -12.92 -16.08 -4.93
N TRP A 108 -13.53 -17.15 -4.41
CA TRP A 108 -14.10 -17.13 -3.06
C TRP A 108 -13.02 -16.90 -2.00
N VAL A 109 -11.89 -17.61 -2.08
CA VAL A 109 -10.73 -17.44 -1.20
C VAL A 109 -10.21 -16.00 -1.29
N ARG A 110 -10.04 -15.47 -2.51
CA ARG A 110 -9.58 -14.09 -2.73
C ARG A 110 -10.51 -13.06 -2.08
N GLY A 111 -11.82 -13.24 -2.21
CA GLY A 111 -12.82 -12.30 -1.67
C GLY A 111 -13.06 -12.42 -0.17
N ASN A 112 -12.83 -13.60 0.43
CA ASN A 112 -13.17 -13.84 1.83
C ASN A 112 -11.97 -13.92 2.78
N LEU A 113 -10.81 -14.42 2.30
CA LEU A 113 -9.66 -14.64 3.16
C LEU A 113 -8.74 -13.41 3.25
N PHE A 114 -8.67 -12.59 2.20
CA PHE A 114 -7.79 -11.43 2.14
C PHE A 114 -8.56 -10.12 2.40
N ARG A 115 -8.87 -9.87 3.66
CA ARG A 115 -9.55 -8.63 4.08
C ARG A 115 -8.57 -7.72 4.83
N PRO A 116 -8.55 -6.41 4.51
CA PRO A 116 -9.40 -5.64 3.57
C PRO A 116 -8.97 -5.77 2.11
N ASP A 117 -7.74 -6.18 1.82
CA ASP A 117 -7.15 -6.34 0.49
C ASP A 117 -6.04 -7.40 0.49
N PRO A 118 -5.52 -7.83 -0.68
CA PRO A 118 -4.47 -8.86 -0.78
C PRO A 118 -3.16 -8.53 -0.06
N ARG A 119 -2.94 -7.27 0.35
CA ARG A 119 -1.73 -6.81 1.05
C ARG A 119 -1.85 -6.99 2.58
N CYS A 120 -2.93 -7.58 3.07
CA CYS A 120 -3.15 -7.80 4.51
C CYS A 120 -2.03 -8.63 5.18
N LEU A 121 -1.36 -9.51 4.45
CA LEU A 121 -0.23 -10.29 4.97
C LEU A 121 0.98 -9.41 5.33
N TRP A 122 1.10 -8.23 4.73
CA TRP A 122 2.18 -7.29 5.01
C TRP A 122 1.99 -6.52 6.32
N ILE A 123 0.77 -6.49 6.87
CA ILE A 123 0.44 -5.69 8.06
C ILE A 123 1.30 -6.08 9.27
N ARG A 124 1.34 -7.37 9.62
CA ARG A 124 2.07 -7.83 10.81
C ARG A 124 3.59 -7.65 10.69
N PRO A 125 4.23 -8.06 9.57
CA PRO A 125 5.66 -7.83 9.37
C PRO A 125 6.03 -6.35 9.42
N SER A 126 5.23 -5.50 8.76
CA SER A 126 5.46 -4.05 8.72
C SER A 126 5.38 -3.40 10.09
N VAL A 127 4.36 -3.73 10.88
CA VAL A 127 4.22 -3.19 12.24
C VAL A 127 5.41 -3.61 13.11
N LYS A 128 5.82 -4.88 13.05
CA LYS A 128 6.98 -5.37 13.80
C LYS A 128 8.27 -4.67 13.40
N PHE A 129 8.49 -4.50 12.10
CA PHE A 129 9.68 -3.82 11.55
C PHE A 129 9.69 -2.35 11.95
N LEU A 130 8.59 -1.63 11.68
CA LEU A 130 8.49 -0.21 11.96
C LEU A 130 8.57 0.12 13.44
N LYS A 131 8.02 -0.73 14.31
CA LYS A 131 8.17 -0.55 15.75
C LYS A 131 9.63 -0.54 16.17
N LYS A 132 10.41 -1.55 15.73
CA LYS A 132 11.84 -1.60 16.02
C LYS A 132 12.59 -0.40 15.40
N TYR A 133 12.25 -0.03 14.17
CA TYR A 133 12.84 1.13 13.50
C TYR A 133 12.60 2.43 14.28
N LEU A 134 11.38 2.63 14.80
CA LEU A 134 11.02 3.84 15.54
C LEU A 134 11.67 3.93 16.93
N GLU A 135 12.13 2.82 17.50
CA GLU A 135 12.93 2.80 18.75
C GLU A 135 14.31 3.42 18.52
N GLU A 136 14.91 3.23 17.34
CA GLU A 136 16.21 3.78 16.94
C GLU A 136 16.09 5.14 16.24
N HIS A 137 15.00 5.35 15.50
CA HIS A 137 14.74 6.52 14.66
C HIS A 137 13.34 7.11 14.94
N PRO A 138 13.16 7.85 16.04
CA PRO A 138 11.85 8.38 16.43
C PRO A 138 11.28 9.33 15.37
N VAL A 139 9.95 9.33 15.24
CA VAL A 139 9.18 10.25 14.40
C VAL A 139 8.11 10.95 15.24
N ASP A 140 7.63 12.10 14.78
CA ASP A 140 6.63 12.91 15.49
C ASP A 140 5.20 12.64 15.00
N LEU A 141 5.06 12.06 13.79
CA LEU A 141 3.77 11.87 13.15
C LEU A 141 3.80 10.64 12.24
N ILE A 142 2.70 9.90 12.22
CA ILE A 142 2.45 8.82 11.28
C ILE A 142 1.37 9.27 10.28
N VAL A 143 1.61 9.07 8.99
CA VAL A 143 0.63 9.28 7.93
C VAL A 143 0.47 7.98 7.16
N SER A 144 -0.75 7.56 6.89
CA SER A 144 -1.00 6.41 6.03
C SER A 144 -1.87 6.80 4.84
N THR A 145 -1.53 6.30 3.66
CA THR A 145 -2.23 6.59 2.41
C THR A 145 -2.74 5.31 1.76
N GLY A 146 -3.91 5.35 1.20
CA GLY A 146 -4.55 4.28 0.44
C GLY A 146 -5.02 4.76 -0.94
N PRO A 147 -5.46 3.86 -1.84
CA PRO A 147 -5.39 2.41 -1.71
C PRO A 147 -3.97 1.86 -1.79
N PRO A 148 -3.64 0.68 -1.26
CA PRO A 148 -4.48 -0.31 -0.58
C PRO A 148 -4.85 0.07 0.87
N GLN A 149 -5.98 -0.47 1.37
CA GLN A 149 -6.48 -0.15 2.72
C GLN A 149 -5.62 -0.78 3.84
N SER A 150 -4.88 -1.83 3.54
CA SER A 150 -3.93 -2.45 4.48
C SER A 150 -2.91 -1.45 5.04
N MET A 151 -2.56 -0.39 4.29
CA MET A 151 -1.65 0.66 4.76
C MET A 151 -2.20 1.40 5.97
N HIS A 152 -3.51 1.63 5.98
CA HIS A 152 -4.19 2.26 7.11
C HIS A 152 -4.21 1.38 8.35
N LEU A 153 -4.30 0.05 8.17
CA LEU A 153 -4.21 -0.89 9.30
C LEU A 153 -2.81 -0.96 9.90
N ILE A 154 -1.76 -0.79 9.06
CA ILE A 154 -0.38 -0.64 9.55
C ILE A 154 -0.28 0.63 10.40
N GLY A 155 -0.68 1.79 9.84
CA GLY A 155 -0.63 3.08 10.54
C GLY A 155 -1.41 3.06 11.85
N ARG A 156 -2.65 2.54 11.84
CA ARG A 156 -3.49 2.42 13.04
C ARG A 156 -2.86 1.57 14.13
N LYS A 157 -2.31 0.38 13.76
CA LYS A 157 -1.69 -0.50 14.75
C LYS A 157 -0.44 0.12 15.33
N LEU A 158 0.40 0.70 14.48
CA LEU A 158 1.63 1.37 14.89
C LEU A 158 1.32 2.53 15.84
N ALA A 159 0.37 3.39 15.50
CA ALA A 159 -0.06 4.51 16.34
C ALA A 159 -0.58 4.03 17.71
N LYS A 160 -1.36 2.93 17.73
CA LYS A 160 -1.85 2.35 18.98
C LYS A 160 -0.72 1.81 19.86
N GLU A 161 0.32 1.24 19.28
CA GLU A 161 1.43 0.64 20.02
C GLU A 161 2.48 1.67 20.47
N THR A 162 2.64 2.76 19.71
CA THR A 162 3.65 3.81 19.98
C THR A 162 3.09 5.04 20.68
N GLY A 163 1.77 5.23 20.66
CA GLY A 163 1.12 6.46 21.16
C GLY A 163 1.28 7.68 20.25
N LEU A 164 1.90 7.53 19.08
CA LEU A 164 2.13 8.62 18.14
C LEU A 164 0.84 9.10 17.46
N PRO A 165 0.72 10.40 17.15
CA PRO A 165 -0.40 10.91 16.36
C PRO A 165 -0.41 10.27 14.97
N TRP A 166 -1.62 9.99 14.45
CA TRP A 166 -1.81 9.35 13.16
C TRP A 166 -2.83 10.07 12.30
N ILE A 167 -2.46 10.34 11.06
CA ILE A 167 -3.33 10.90 10.04
C ILE A 167 -3.67 9.81 9.02
N PHE A 168 -4.98 9.59 8.86
CA PHE A 168 -5.55 8.72 7.86
C PHE A 168 -5.87 9.54 6.59
N CYS A 169 -5.17 9.27 5.50
CA CYS A 169 -5.41 9.93 4.22
C CYS A 169 -6.08 8.96 3.24
N ALA A 170 -7.41 8.90 3.27
CA ALA A 170 -8.18 8.20 2.25
C ALA A 170 -8.32 9.06 1.00
N VAL A 171 -7.94 8.51 -0.14
CA VAL A 171 -8.39 9.09 -1.42
C VAL A 171 -9.80 8.59 -1.64
N PRO A 172 -10.81 9.47 -1.79
CA PRO A 172 -12.13 9.03 -2.23
C PRO A 172 -11.97 8.37 -3.63
N CYS A 173 -12.19 7.06 -3.69
CA CYS A 173 -12.04 6.30 -4.92
C CYS A 173 -13.04 6.68 -6.02
N CYS A 174 -14.10 7.42 -5.69
CA CYS A 174 -15.10 7.88 -6.69
C CYS A 174 -15.83 9.10 -6.15
N ALA A 175 -15.98 10.12 -6.96
CA ALA A 175 -16.85 11.28 -6.71
C ALA A 175 -18.33 10.94 -6.37
N PRO A 176 -18.92 9.80 -6.80
CA PRO A 176 -20.30 9.46 -6.47
C PRO A 176 -20.54 9.09 -5.01
N CYS A 177 -19.50 8.62 -4.25
CA CYS A 177 -19.70 8.25 -2.85
C CYS A 177 -19.85 9.45 -1.90
N PHE A 178 -19.53 10.65 -2.36
CA PHE A 178 -19.65 11.85 -1.52
C PHE A 178 -21.07 12.41 -1.42
N LEU A 179 -21.98 12.01 -2.32
CA LEU A 179 -23.36 12.48 -2.33
C LEU A 179 -24.33 11.65 -1.48
N GLY A 180 -23.87 10.58 -0.84
CA GLY A 180 -24.71 9.66 -0.09
C GLY A 180 -24.48 9.57 1.41
N CYS A 181 -23.55 10.34 2.01
CA CYS A 181 -23.41 10.39 3.46
C CYS A 181 -24.41 11.40 4.05
N PRO A 182 -25.50 10.97 4.74
CA PRO A 182 -26.33 11.89 5.50
C PRO A 182 -25.47 12.50 6.61
N GLY A 183 -25.41 13.84 6.62
CA GLY A 183 -24.65 14.62 7.56
C GLY A 183 -24.95 14.21 9.01
N ARG A 184 -23.92 13.92 9.78
CA ARG A 184 -24.02 13.98 11.23
C ARG A 184 -24.03 15.46 11.61
N ARG A 185 -25.14 15.89 12.14
CA ARG A 185 -25.22 17.11 12.96
C ARG A 185 -24.50 16.89 14.29
#